data_8f81a48671d56d7534e3320deb3f28ac
#
_entry.id   8f81a48671d56d7534e3320deb3f28ac
#
_cell.length_a   1.000
_cell.length_b   1.000
_cell.length_c   1.000
_cell.angle_alpha   90.00
_cell.angle_beta   90.00
_cell.angle_gamma   90.00
#
_symmetry.space_group_name_H-M   'P 1'
#
loop_
_entity.id
_entity.type
_entity.pdbx_description
1 polymer ?
#
loop_
_entity_poly.entity_id
_entity_poly.type
_entity_poly.pdbx_seq_one_letter_code
_entity_poly.pdbx_strand_id
1 'polypeptide(L)' 'MTDEQPPEDLGRAGAVVDKAIEYMVGQKIDALSIASALLGGSLALLARSVADEAIVQILNNAIASVRSGELRGVDGTRG' A
#
# COMPACT_ATOMS: atom_id res chain seq x y z
N MET A 1 -14.38 -3.34 -20.66
CA MET A 1 -14.38 -3.26 -20.22
C MET A 1 -13.99 -2.95 -19.51
N THR A 2 -13.94 -2.70 -19.39
CA THR A 2 -13.66 -2.48 -18.82
C THR A 2 -13.38 -2.30 -17.99
N ASP A 3 -13.46 -2.41 -17.83
CA ASP A 3 -13.13 -2.39 -17.04
C ASP A 3 -12.34 -1.81 -16.55
N GLU A 4 -12.07 -1.47 -16.45
CA GLU A 4 -11.41 -0.92 -16.07
C GLU A 4 -11.48 -0.52 -14.86
N GLN A 5 -10.56 -0.46 -14.09
CA GLN A 5 -10.64 -0.31 -12.86
C GLN A 5 -10.99 0.98 -12.44
N PRO A 6 -12.00 1.17 -12.03
CA PRO A 6 -12.42 2.48 -11.67
C PRO A 6 -11.69 2.98 -10.45
N PRO A 7 -11.46 4.27 -10.41
CA PRO A 7 -10.91 4.89 -9.21
C PRO A 7 -11.73 4.61 -7.96
N GLU A 8 -13.02 4.38 -8.12
CA GLU A 8 -13.82 4.12 -6.94
C GLU A 8 -13.50 2.79 -6.30
N ASP A 9 -12.99 1.83 -7.06
CA ASP A 9 -12.53 0.58 -6.45
C ASP A 9 -11.32 0.82 -5.56
N LEU A 10 -10.40 1.63 -6.02
CA LEU A 10 -9.23 1.96 -5.23
C LEU A 10 -9.65 2.72 -3.97
N GLY A 11 -10.57 3.65 -4.10
CA GLY A 11 -11.06 4.39 -2.95
C GLY A 11 -11.74 3.49 -1.93
N ARG A 12 -12.55 2.55 -2.41
CA ARG A 12 -13.23 1.62 -1.52
C ARG A 12 -12.26 0.71 -0.82
N ALA A 13 -11.28 0.20 -1.56
CA ALA A 13 -10.25 -0.65 -0.97
C ALA A 13 -9.45 0.12 0.07
N GLY A 14 -9.10 1.36 -0.27
CA GLY A 14 -8.35 2.19 0.68
C GLY A 14 -9.11 2.45 1.96
N ALA A 15 -10.41 2.68 1.83
CA ALA A 15 -11.23 2.92 3.03
C ALA A 15 -11.28 1.69 3.92
N VAL A 16 -11.40 0.51 3.32
CA VAL A 16 -11.41 -0.73 4.10
C VAL A 16 -10.06 -0.96 4.77
N VAL A 17 -8.98 -0.73 4.03
CA VAL A 17 -7.64 -0.88 4.59
C VAL A 17 -7.43 0.08 5.74
N ASP A 18 -7.85 1.33 5.58
CA ASP A 18 -7.71 2.32 6.65
C ASP A 18 -8.43 1.89 7.92
N LYS A 19 -9.64 1.35 7.75
CA LYS A 19 -10.40 0.88 8.91
C LYS A 19 -9.72 -0.30 9.56
N ALA A 20 -9.16 -1.20 8.77
CA ALA A 20 -8.45 -2.34 9.31
C ALA A 20 -7.22 -1.88 10.09
N ILE A 21 -6.51 -0.89 9.57
CA ILE A 21 -5.34 -0.35 10.24
C ILE A 21 -5.77 0.29 11.58
N GLU A 22 -6.84 1.10 11.54
CA GLU A 22 -7.34 1.72 12.76
C GLU A 22 -7.71 0.68 13.81
N TYR A 23 -8.35 -0.39 13.37
CA TYR A 23 -8.71 -1.45 14.29
C TYR A 23 -7.49 -2.07 14.94
N MET A 24 -6.47 -2.38 14.11
CA MET A 24 -5.27 -3.02 14.63
C MET A 24 -4.49 -2.10 15.55
N VAL A 25 -4.43 -0.82 15.21
CA VAL A 25 -3.78 0.16 16.09
C VAL A 25 -4.53 0.22 17.43
N GLY A 26 -5.85 0.20 17.38
CA GLY A 26 -6.67 0.19 18.58
C GLY A 26 -6.44 -1.03 19.45
N GLN A 27 -6.07 -2.15 18.82
CA GLN A 27 -5.77 -3.38 19.54
C GLN A 27 -4.33 -3.42 20.04
N LYS A 28 -3.59 -2.32 19.85
CA LYS A 28 -2.21 -2.20 20.31
C LYS A 28 -1.25 -3.11 19.56
N ILE A 29 -1.59 -3.45 18.34
CA ILE A 29 -0.68 -4.23 17.50
C ILE A 29 0.40 -3.28 16.99
N ASP A 30 1.62 -3.74 17.03
CA ASP A 30 2.76 -2.94 16.63
C ASP A 30 2.68 -2.49 15.17
N ALA A 31 3.02 -1.23 14.92
CA ALA A 31 2.91 -0.65 13.58
C ALA A 31 3.72 -1.40 12.53
N LEU A 32 4.92 -1.83 12.89
CA LEU A 32 5.76 -2.56 11.94
C LEU A 32 5.13 -3.91 11.62
N SER A 33 4.54 -4.56 12.60
CA SER A 33 3.84 -5.82 12.36
C SER A 33 2.64 -5.62 11.45
N ILE A 34 1.89 -4.55 11.64
CA ILE A 34 0.75 -4.23 10.78
C ILE A 34 1.24 -4.02 9.35
N ALA A 35 2.27 -3.19 9.20
CA ALA A 35 2.80 -2.87 7.88
C ALA A 35 3.33 -4.11 7.19
N SER A 36 4.05 -4.96 7.92
CA SER A 36 4.60 -6.19 7.34
C SER A 36 3.51 -7.13 6.90
N ALA A 37 2.45 -7.25 7.69
CA ALA A 37 1.33 -8.11 7.34
C ALA A 37 0.63 -7.60 6.08
N LEU A 38 0.42 -6.29 6.00
CA LEU A 38 -0.22 -5.69 4.83
C LEU A 38 0.64 -5.88 3.59
N LEU A 39 1.95 -5.69 3.72
CA LEU A 39 2.85 -5.87 2.60
C LEU A 39 2.84 -7.32 2.12
N GLY A 40 2.92 -8.26 3.06
CA GLY A 40 2.86 -9.68 2.71
C GLY A 40 1.55 -10.03 2.01
N GLY A 41 0.46 -9.51 2.53
CA GLY A 41 -0.85 -9.73 1.91
C GLY A 41 -0.94 -9.15 0.51
N SER A 42 -0.40 -7.95 0.32
CA SER A 42 -0.43 -7.34 -0.99
C SER A 42 0.44 -8.11 -1.98
N LEU A 43 1.60 -8.58 -1.56
CA LEU A 43 2.45 -9.37 -2.45
C LEU A 43 1.77 -10.67 -2.85
N ALA A 44 1.11 -11.33 -1.91
CA ALA A 44 0.38 -12.56 -2.20
C ALA A 44 -0.74 -12.30 -3.20
N LEU A 45 -1.44 -11.20 -3.03
CA LEU A 45 -2.52 -10.85 -3.94
C LEU A 45 -1.99 -10.53 -5.33
N LEU A 46 -0.90 -9.78 -5.41
CA LEU A 46 -0.29 -9.44 -6.68
C LEU A 46 0.22 -10.68 -7.39
N ALA A 47 0.79 -11.62 -6.65
CA ALA A 47 1.32 -12.84 -7.25
C ALA A 47 0.25 -13.63 -7.98
N ARG A 48 -1.00 -13.51 -7.55
CA ARG A 48 -2.10 -14.20 -8.20
C ARG A 48 -2.70 -13.42 -9.35
N SER A 49 -2.35 -12.15 -9.44
CA SER A 49 -3.05 -11.25 -10.36
C SER A 49 -2.19 -10.78 -11.52
N VAL A 50 -0.90 -10.65 -11.31
CA VAL A 50 -0.03 -10.07 -12.34
C VAL A 50 1.29 -10.82 -12.41
N ALA A 51 2.01 -10.57 -13.48
CA ALA A 51 3.31 -11.21 -13.70
C ALA A 51 4.36 -10.65 -12.74
N ASP A 52 5.38 -11.44 -12.49
CA ASP A 52 6.46 -11.06 -11.58
C ASP A 52 7.06 -9.72 -11.93
N GLU A 53 7.25 -9.46 -13.21
CA GLU A 53 7.85 -8.20 -13.62
C GLU A 53 7.01 -6.99 -13.26
N ALA A 54 5.70 -7.15 -13.32
CA ALA A 54 4.81 -6.06 -12.91
C ALA A 54 4.92 -5.81 -11.42
N ILE A 55 5.06 -6.87 -10.63
CA ILE A 55 5.24 -6.75 -9.20
C ILE A 55 6.54 -6.00 -8.90
N VAL A 56 7.60 -6.37 -9.60
CA VAL A 56 8.89 -5.71 -9.41
C VAL A 56 8.77 -4.22 -9.72
N GLN A 57 8.06 -3.86 -10.79
CA GLN A 57 7.85 -2.47 -11.13
C GLN A 57 7.11 -1.71 -10.03
N ILE A 58 6.06 -2.32 -9.51
CA ILE A 58 5.29 -1.71 -8.43
C ILE A 58 6.20 -1.47 -7.22
N LEU A 59 7.00 -2.47 -6.88
CA LEU A 59 7.89 -2.34 -5.72
C LEU A 59 8.99 -1.31 -5.98
N ASN A 60 9.52 -1.27 -7.19
CA ASN A 60 10.53 -0.26 -7.52
C ASN A 60 9.95 1.15 -7.42
N ASN A 61 8.71 1.33 -7.83
CA ASN A 61 8.06 2.62 -7.68
C ASN A 61 7.91 2.99 -6.21
N ALA A 62 7.57 2.00 -5.39
CA ALA A 62 7.46 2.24 -3.95
C ALA A 62 8.81 2.62 -3.36
N ILE A 63 9.87 1.94 -3.78
CA ILE A 63 11.21 2.28 -3.32
C ILE A 63 11.57 3.70 -3.70
N ALA A 64 11.28 4.08 -4.94
CA ALA A 64 11.55 5.42 -5.40
C ALA A 64 10.81 6.47 -4.58
N SER A 65 9.56 6.18 -4.24
CA SER A 65 8.78 7.09 -3.41
C SER A 65 9.40 7.29 -2.04
N VAL A 66 9.89 6.20 -1.46
CA VAL A 66 10.57 6.29 -0.16
C VAL A 66 11.83 7.14 -0.27
N ARG A 67 12.62 6.88 -1.31
CA ARG A 67 13.90 7.57 -1.48
C ARG A 67 13.74 9.04 -1.80
N SER A 68 12.67 9.39 -2.49
CA SER A 68 12.42 10.78 -2.83
C SER A 68 11.85 11.58 -1.67
N GLY A 69 11.46 10.90 -0.60
CA GLY A 69 10.86 11.56 0.54
C GLY A 69 9.37 11.83 0.42
N GLU A 70 8.75 11.34 -0.64
CA GLU A 70 7.33 11.62 -0.87
C GLU A 70 6.45 11.19 0.28
N LEU A 71 6.81 10.10 0.94
CA LEU A 71 5.98 9.58 2.01
C LEU A 71 5.96 10.46 3.24
N ARG A 72 7.05 11.23 3.45
CA ARG A 72 7.10 12.09 4.61
C ARG A 72 6.95 13.49 4.23
N GLY A 73 7.03 13.70 3.00
CA GLY A 73 7.12 14.90 2.55
C GLY A 73 6.25 15.77 2.39
N VAL A 74 5.63 15.35 2.49
CA VAL A 74 5.01 16.24 2.24
C VAL A 74 5.39 17.43 2.82
N ASP A 75 5.77 17.79 3.21
CA ASP A 75 6.15 18.71 3.62
C ASP A 75 7.23 19.01 3.84
N GLY A 76 7.43 18.73 3.53
CA GLY A 76 8.27 18.84 3.60
C GLY A 76 8.93 19.13 4.05
N THR A 77 8.67 19.29 4.33
CA THR A 77 9.19 19.45 4.73
C THR A 77 9.98 19.38 5.14
N ARG A 78 10.14 19.32 5.28
CA ARG A 78 10.85 19.20 5.73
C ARG A 78 11.66 19.41 5.76
N GLY A 79 11.63 19.55 5.75
CA GLY A 79 12.55 19.69 5.95
C GLY A 79 13.09 19.89 6.20
#